data_94bab90744a27f9735ded9708444cb84
#
_entry.id   94bab90744a27f9735ded9708444cb84
#
_cell.length_a   1.000
_cell.length_b   1.000
_cell.length_c   1.000
_cell.angle_alpha   90.00
_cell.angle_beta   90.00
_cell.angle_gamma   90.00
#
_symmetry.space_group_name_H-M   'P 1'
#
loop_
_entity.id
_entity.type
_entity.pdbx_description
1 polymer ?
#
loop_
_entity_poly.entity_id
_entity_poly.type
_entity_poly.pdbx_seq_one_letter_code
_entity_poly.pdbx_strand_id
1 'polypeptide(L)'
;KLTKNSGQRLSLFIDMPSQPHENSALLDILERHRDELPNMISVGAIASNLSTDAIDRILTRYPNLDALALTKLDEAPLNLSTFSLLSLRGPGIAYLASTSHLVKGLMEPDSEMLESVIHASLVGSDAEQLN
;
A
#
# COMPACT_ATOMS: atom_id res chain seq x y z
N LYS A 1 24.67 -7.34 -17.62
CA LYS A 1 24.18 -8.42 -18.53
C LYS A 1 23.59 -9.52 -17.66
N LEU A 2 22.27 -9.55 -17.54
CA LEU A 2 21.57 -10.69 -16.99
C LEU A 2 21.67 -11.83 -18.01
N THR A 3 22.35 -12.88 -17.66
CA THR A 3 22.46 -14.07 -18.50
C THR A 3 21.09 -14.76 -18.59
N LYS A 4 20.61 -14.96 -19.82
CA LYS A 4 19.45 -15.80 -20.11
C LYS A 4 19.75 -17.23 -19.64
N ASN A 5 19.36 -17.58 -18.42
CA ASN A 5 19.25 -18.95 -17.99
C ASN A 5 17.87 -19.46 -18.42
N SER A 6 17.87 -20.33 -19.41
CA SER A 6 16.70 -20.98 -19.97
C SER A 6 15.91 -21.70 -18.88
N GLY A 7 14.73 -21.19 -18.55
CA GLY A 7 13.72 -21.89 -17.76
C GLY A 7 13.57 -21.49 -16.29
N GLN A 8 14.41 -20.66 -15.72
CA GLN A 8 14.24 -20.15 -14.36
C GLN A 8 13.50 -18.79 -14.39
N ARG A 9 12.40 -18.70 -13.64
CA ARG A 9 11.75 -17.41 -13.35
C ARG A 9 12.56 -16.71 -12.26
N LEU A 10 13.13 -15.55 -12.57
CA LEU A 10 13.78 -14.69 -11.61
C LEU A 10 12.75 -13.68 -11.09
N SER A 11 12.53 -13.64 -9.78
CA SER A 11 11.79 -12.57 -9.11
C SER A 11 12.78 -11.66 -8.42
N LEU A 12 12.74 -10.38 -8.74
CA LEU A 12 13.55 -9.35 -8.11
C LEU A 12 12.64 -8.48 -7.23
N PHE A 13 12.96 -8.40 -5.94
CA PHE A 13 12.31 -7.51 -5.00
C PHE A 13 13.23 -6.34 -4.70
N ILE A 14 12.71 -5.12 -4.86
CA ILE A 14 13.43 -3.89 -4.56
C ILE A 14 12.69 -3.22 -3.42
N ASP A 15 13.28 -3.24 -2.21
CA ASP A 15 12.79 -2.48 -1.07
C ASP A 15 13.30 -1.04 -1.17
N MET A 16 12.37 -0.09 -1.06
CA MET A 16 12.66 1.33 -1.20
C MET A 16 12.39 2.04 0.12
N PRO A 17 13.37 2.81 0.64
CA PRO A 17 13.18 3.56 1.86
C PRO A 17 12.06 4.59 1.72
N SER A 18 11.34 4.86 2.81
CA SER A 18 10.22 5.82 2.83
C SER A 18 10.66 7.28 2.66
N GLN A 19 11.98 7.56 2.73
CA GLN A 19 12.48 8.93 2.64
C GLN A 19 12.56 9.44 1.20
N PRO A 20 11.90 10.56 0.92
CA PRO A 20 11.72 11.06 -0.44
C PRO A 20 12.98 11.43 -1.20
N HIS A 21 14.02 11.86 -0.48
CA HIS A 21 15.24 12.41 -1.11
C HIS A 21 16.17 11.34 -1.67
N GLU A 22 16.10 10.12 -1.14
CA GLU A 22 16.96 9.03 -1.54
C GLU A 22 16.41 8.22 -2.72
N ASN A 23 15.10 8.31 -2.94
CA ASN A 23 14.38 7.45 -3.89
C ASN A 23 14.12 8.08 -5.26
N SER A 24 14.24 9.39 -5.40
CA SER A 24 13.84 10.06 -6.65
C SER A 24 14.62 9.53 -7.87
N ALA A 25 15.92 9.35 -7.73
CA ALA A 25 16.76 8.87 -8.82
C ALA A 25 16.46 7.41 -9.21
N LEU A 26 16.19 6.54 -8.22
CA LEU A 26 15.84 5.15 -8.48
C LEU A 26 14.44 5.02 -9.10
N LEU A 27 13.47 5.78 -8.59
CA LEU A 27 12.12 5.84 -9.17
C LEU A 27 12.15 6.32 -10.60
N ASP A 28 12.89 7.38 -10.90
CA ASP A 28 13.06 7.91 -12.26
C ASP A 28 13.72 6.89 -13.21
N ILE A 29 14.63 6.07 -12.71
CA ILE A 29 15.24 4.98 -13.48
C ILE A 29 14.20 3.88 -13.74
N LEU A 30 13.48 3.45 -12.73
CA LEU A 30 12.46 2.40 -12.86
C LEU A 30 11.33 2.83 -13.80
N GLU A 31 10.83 4.06 -13.67
CA GLU A 31 9.80 4.60 -14.55
C GLU A 31 10.27 4.72 -16.01
N ARG A 32 11.50 5.17 -16.24
CA ARG A 32 12.06 5.25 -17.62
C ARG A 32 12.22 3.89 -18.29
N HIS A 33 12.42 2.84 -17.51
CA HIS A 33 12.60 1.48 -18.02
C HIS A 33 11.35 0.59 -17.83
N ARG A 34 10.21 1.18 -17.47
CA ARG A 34 8.98 0.44 -17.20
C ARG A 34 8.55 -0.42 -18.39
N ASP A 35 8.67 0.11 -19.61
CA ASP A 35 8.34 -0.62 -20.83
C ASP A 35 9.26 -1.84 -21.07
N GLU A 36 10.48 -1.79 -20.57
CA GLU A 36 11.44 -2.90 -20.64
C GLU A 36 11.21 -3.96 -19.54
N LEU A 37 10.38 -3.62 -18.54
CA LEU A 37 10.05 -4.44 -17.36
C LEU A 37 8.54 -4.72 -17.29
N PRO A 38 7.97 -5.46 -18.26
CA PRO A 38 6.51 -5.61 -18.41
C PRO A 38 5.84 -6.30 -17.22
N ASN A 39 6.60 -6.95 -16.35
CA ASN A 39 6.09 -7.60 -15.15
C ASN A 39 6.47 -6.84 -13.84
N MET A 40 6.90 -5.59 -13.95
CA MET A 40 7.17 -4.76 -12.78
C MET A 40 5.85 -4.36 -12.12
N ILE A 41 5.76 -4.57 -10.82
CA ILE A 41 4.63 -4.15 -9.99
C ILE A 41 5.17 -3.27 -8.89
N SER A 42 4.61 -2.06 -8.78
CA SER A 42 4.94 -1.09 -7.73
C SER A 42 3.89 -1.14 -6.64
N VAL A 43 4.26 -1.53 -5.43
CA VAL A 43 3.35 -1.62 -4.29
C VAL A 43 3.72 -0.57 -3.25
N GLY A 44 2.77 0.29 -2.90
CA GLY A 44 2.92 1.26 -1.81
C GLY A 44 2.50 0.65 -0.46
N ALA A 45 3.40 0.56 0.51
CA ALA A 45 3.06 0.17 1.88
C ALA A 45 2.65 1.41 2.68
N ILE A 46 1.40 1.46 3.14
CA ILE A 46 0.80 2.59 3.87
C ILE A 46 0.33 2.11 5.23
N ALA A 47 0.78 2.78 6.30
CA ALA A 47 0.31 2.48 7.65
C ALA A 47 -1.07 3.13 7.89
N SER A 48 -2.01 2.36 8.47
CA SER A 48 -3.39 2.81 8.76
C SER A 48 -3.47 3.94 9.79
N ASN A 49 -2.45 4.09 10.62
CA ASN A 49 -2.36 5.15 11.63
C ASN A 49 -1.86 6.51 11.08
N LEU A 50 -1.60 6.61 9.77
CA LEU A 50 -1.29 7.88 9.12
C LEU A 50 -2.56 8.75 8.96
N SER A 51 -2.38 10.07 9.05
CA SER A 51 -3.48 10.99 8.75
C SER A 51 -3.87 10.93 7.27
N THR A 52 -5.13 11.22 6.96
CA THR A 52 -5.65 11.29 5.58
C THR A 52 -4.80 12.22 4.69
N ASP A 53 -4.38 13.38 5.22
CA ASP A 53 -3.53 14.33 4.50
C ASP A 53 -2.13 13.78 4.21
N ALA A 54 -1.58 12.96 5.11
CA ALA A 54 -0.29 12.32 4.88
C ALA A 54 -0.40 11.27 3.77
N ILE A 55 -1.48 10.51 3.75
CA ILE A 55 -1.77 9.52 2.71
C ILE A 55 -2.01 10.21 1.36
N ASP A 56 -2.77 11.31 1.32
CA ASP A 56 -2.98 12.08 0.09
C ASP A 56 -1.68 12.61 -0.51
N ARG A 57 -0.76 13.09 0.34
CA ARG A 57 0.59 13.49 -0.12
C ARG A 57 1.38 12.33 -0.68
N ILE A 58 1.29 11.13 -0.09
CA ILE A 58 1.95 9.93 -0.60
C ILE A 58 1.40 9.58 -1.98
N LEU A 59 0.08 9.50 -2.13
CA LEU A 59 -0.57 9.18 -3.41
C LEU A 59 -0.26 10.22 -4.49
N THR A 60 -0.20 11.50 -4.12
CA THR A 60 0.17 12.59 -5.04
C THR A 60 1.63 12.47 -5.49
N ARG A 61 2.51 12.04 -4.59
CA ARG A 61 3.94 11.91 -4.88
C ARG A 61 4.26 10.68 -5.72
N TYR A 62 3.51 9.60 -5.53
CA TYR A 62 3.71 8.31 -6.21
C TYR A 62 2.46 7.95 -7.03
N PRO A 63 2.18 8.68 -8.13
CA PRO A 63 0.95 8.51 -8.89
C PRO A 63 0.88 7.18 -9.66
N ASN A 64 2.01 6.52 -9.87
CA ASN A 64 2.14 5.31 -10.70
C ASN A 64 2.25 4.02 -9.86
N LEU A 65 1.74 4.02 -8.63
CA LEU A 65 1.61 2.80 -7.86
C LEU A 65 0.57 1.87 -8.52
N ASP A 66 0.91 0.59 -8.66
CA ASP A 66 0.00 -0.42 -9.20
C ASP A 66 -0.94 -0.96 -8.13
N ALA A 67 -0.49 -0.99 -6.87
CA ALA A 67 -1.28 -1.49 -5.74
C ALA A 67 -0.85 -0.87 -4.40
N LEU A 68 -1.69 -1.06 -3.38
CA LEU A 68 -1.41 -0.70 -2.00
C LEU A 68 -1.40 -1.93 -1.08
N ALA A 69 -0.53 -1.88 -0.09
CA ALA A 69 -0.58 -2.73 1.08
C ALA A 69 -0.88 -1.85 2.31
N LEU A 70 -2.02 -2.06 2.95
CA LEU A 70 -2.36 -1.37 4.20
C LEU A 70 -1.79 -2.16 5.37
N THR A 71 -1.01 -1.48 6.21
CA THR A 71 -0.31 -2.08 7.33
C THR A 71 -0.78 -1.47 8.65
N LYS A 72 -0.47 -2.14 9.78
CA LYS A 72 -0.78 -1.67 11.14
C LYS A 72 -2.27 -1.52 11.44
N LEU A 73 -3.10 -2.32 10.79
CA LEU A 73 -4.54 -2.32 11.02
C LEU A 73 -4.93 -2.78 12.44
N ASP A 74 -4.01 -3.42 13.14
CA ASP A 74 -4.10 -3.78 14.56
C ASP A 74 -3.79 -2.60 15.51
N GLU A 75 -3.03 -1.60 15.04
CA GLU A 75 -2.70 -0.41 15.83
C GLU A 75 -3.80 0.65 15.75
N ALA A 76 -4.37 0.84 14.56
CA ALA A 76 -5.45 1.79 14.34
C ALA A 76 -6.34 1.33 13.17
N PRO A 77 -7.67 1.35 13.32
CA PRO A 77 -8.59 1.13 12.21
C PRO A 77 -8.42 2.24 11.17
N LEU A 78 -8.65 1.89 9.92
CA LEU A 78 -8.64 2.87 8.83
C LEU A 78 -9.86 3.80 9.00
N ASN A 79 -9.63 5.11 9.12
CA ASN A 79 -10.75 6.04 9.23
C ASN A 79 -11.52 6.19 7.90
N LEU A 80 -12.79 6.57 7.99
CA LEU A 80 -13.69 6.66 6.84
C LEU A 80 -13.19 7.66 5.77
N SER A 81 -12.59 8.79 6.19
CA SER A 81 -12.03 9.79 5.26
C SER A 81 -10.87 9.23 4.46
N THR A 82 -9.99 8.45 5.11
CA THR A 82 -8.89 7.77 4.44
C THR A 82 -9.41 6.70 3.49
N PHE A 83 -10.41 5.92 3.90
CA PHE A 83 -11.02 4.93 3.03
C PHE A 83 -11.64 5.57 1.78
N SER A 84 -12.38 6.67 1.94
CA SER A 84 -12.94 7.44 0.83
C SER A 84 -11.86 7.98 -0.11
N LEU A 85 -10.77 8.50 0.44
CA LEU A 85 -9.62 8.97 -0.34
C LEU A 85 -9.01 7.85 -1.18
N LEU A 86 -8.76 6.69 -0.56
CA LEU A 86 -8.20 5.52 -1.24
C LEU A 86 -9.12 4.99 -2.33
N SER A 87 -10.43 4.97 -2.10
CA SER A 87 -11.43 4.54 -3.08
C SER A 87 -11.54 5.49 -4.28
N LEU A 88 -11.31 6.78 -4.09
CA LEU A 88 -11.42 7.79 -5.15
C LEU A 88 -10.15 8.00 -5.95
N ARG A 89 -8.98 7.84 -5.33
CA ARG A 89 -7.69 8.25 -5.90
C ARG A 89 -6.60 7.19 -5.81
N GLY A 90 -6.78 6.21 -4.94
CA GLY A 90 -5.78 5.16 -4.74
C GLY A 90 -5.82 4.10 -5.82
N PRO A 91 -4.71 3.41 -6.06
CA PRO A 91 -4.73 2.11 -6.73
C PRO A 91 -5.45 1.08 -5.85
N GLY A 92 -5.76 -0.09 -6.42
CA GLY A 92 -6.41 -1.17 -5.67
C GLY A 92 -5.59 -1.60 -4.44
N ILE A 93 -6.29 -2.00 -3.38
CA ILE A 93 -5.66 -2.57 -2.19
C ILE A 93 -5.39 -4.06 -2.48
N ALA A 94 -4.11 -4.44 -2.54
CA ALA A 94 -3.71 -5.82 -2.78
C ALA A 94 -3.52 -6.62 -1.50
N TYR A 95 -3.10 -5.95 -0.41
CA TYR A 95 -2.81 -6.63 0.86
C TYR A 95 -3.26 -5.82 2.06
N LEU A 96 -3.69 -6.54 3.10
CA LEU A 96 -3.97 -6.04 4.44
C LEU A 96 -3.04 -6.73 5.43
N ALA A 97 -2.41 -5.95 6.33
CA ALA A 97 -1.57 -6.47 7.40
C ALA A 97 -2.05 -5.93 8.75
N SER A 98 -2.47 -6.84 9.63
CA SER A 98 -3.10 -6.53 10.91
C SER A 98 -2.33 -7.04 12.12
N THR A 99 -1.10 -7.56 11.95
CA THR A 99 -0.32 -8.10 13.05
C THR A 99 1.16 -8.05 12.74
N SER A 100 1.98 -8.00 13.79
CA SER A 100 3.43 -8.13 13.70
C SER A 100 3.92 -9.54 13.32
N HIS A 101 3.02 -10.54 13.23
CA HIS A 101 3.36 -11.90 12.84
C HIS A 101 3.38 -12.04 11.32
N LEU A 102 4.57 -12.04 10.74
CA LEU A 102 4.83 -12.10 9.29
C LEU A 102 4.13 -13.24 8.52
N VAL A 103 3.84 -14.35 9.17
CA VAL A 103 3.31 -15.56 8.49
C VAL A 103 1.78 -15.63 8.46
N LYS A 104 1.08 -14.89 9.33
CA LYS A 104 -0.39 -14.92 9.43
C LYS A 104 -1.04 -13.54 9.32
N GLY A 105 -0.26 -12.49 9.16
CA GLY A 105 -0.72 -11.13 9.22
C GLY A 105 -0.88 -10.44 7.87
N LEU A 106 -0.44 -11.07 6.78
CA LEU A 106 -0.64 -10.54 5.42
C LEU A 106 -1.78 -11.30 4.75
N MET A 107 -2.84 -10.59 4.42
CA MET A 107 -4.06 -11.14 3.85
C MET A 107 -4.39 -10.43 2.54
N GLU A 108 -4.88 -11.18 1.56
CA GLU A 108 -5.50 -10.58 0.38
C GLU A 108 -6.90 -10.08 0.79
N PRO A 109 -7.26 -8.84 0.45
CA PRO A 109 -8.56 -8.30 0.81
C PRO A 109 -9.67 -9.01 0.01
N ASP A 110 -10.62 -9.58 0.71
CA ASP A 110 -11.91 -9.96 0.15
C ASP A 110 -13.00 -8.97 0.56
N SER A 111 -14.19 -9.12 0.00
CA SER A 111 -15.31 -8.21 0.27
C SER A 111 -15.71 -8.20 1.74
N GLU A 112 -15.75 -9.36 2.39
CA GLU A 112 -16.17 -9.51 3.80
C GLU A 112 -15.16 -8.83 4.73
N MET A 113 -13.86 -8.96 4.42
CA MET A 113 -12.80 -8.31 5.17
C MET A 113 -12.82 -6.79 5.01
N LEU A 114 -13.02 -6.28 3.79
CA LEU A 114 -13.16 -4.84 3.55
C LEU A 114 -14.40 -4.28 4.26
N GLU A 115 -15.53 -4.97 4.24
CA GLU A 115 -16.73 -4.60 5.00
C GLU A 115 -16.46 -4.55 6.50
N SER A 116 -15.70 -5.49 7.05
CA SER A 116 -15.34 -5.50 8.47
C SER A 116 -14.44 -4.33 8.86
N VAL A 117 -13.49 -3.96 7.99
CA VAL A 117 -12.62 -2.79 8.19
C VAL A 117 -13.43 -1.49 8.15
N ILE A 118 -14.38 -1.36 7.22
CA ILE A 118 -15.28 -0.21 7.12
C ILE A 118 -16.18 -0.14 8.37
N HIS A 119 -16.76 -1.26 8.78
CA HIS A 119 -17.63 -1.30 9.96
C HIS A 119 -16.90 -0.91 11.24
N ALA A 120 -15.67 -1.39 11.43
CA ALA A 120 -14.83 -1.00 12.55
C ALA A 120 -14.53 0.51 12.56
N SER A 121 -14.35 1.11 11.38
CA SER A 121 -14.14 2.55 11.21
C SER A 121 -15.36 3.39 11.59
N LEU A 122 -16.57 2.89 11.30
CA LEU A 122 -17.83 3.57 11.64
C LEU A 122 -18.11 3.54 13.14
N VAL A 123 -17.90 2.38 13.78
CA VAL A 123 -18.13 2.21 15.23
C VAL A 123 -17.12 3.01 16.05
N GLY A 124 -15.85 3.13 15.57
CA GLY A 124 -14.82 3.93 16.24
C GLY A 124 -15.10 5.44 16.21
N SER A 125 -15.75 5.95 15.14
CA SER A 125 -16.08 7.37 15.02
C SER A 125 -17.20 7.83 15.96
N ASP A 126 -18.13 6.95 16.32
CA ASP A 126 -19.23 7.28 17.24
C ASP A 126 -18.75 7.39 18.70
N ALA A 127 -17.66 6.71 19.06
CA ALA A 127 -17.08 6.75 20.40
C ALA A 127 -16.32 8.07 20.69
N GLU A 128 -15.78 8.74 19.67
CA GLU A 128 -15.06 10.01 19.82
C GLU A 128 -16.00 11.24 19.90
N GLN A 129 -17.24 11.12 19.47
CA GLN A 129 -18.22 12.24 19.51
C GLN A 129 -18.99 12.35 20.83
N LEU A 130 -18.78 11.44 21.78
CA LEU A 130 -19.49 11.38 23.07
C LEU A 130 -18.64 11.83 24.29
N ASN A 131 -17.47 12.43 24.08
CA ASN A 131 -16.65 12.98 25.16
C ASN A 131 -16.50 14.51 25.03
#